data_bcc6ed8669965946f24b921e7c0876a8
#
_entry.id   bcc6ed8669965946f24b921e7c0876a8
#
_cell.length_a   1.000
_cell.length_b   1.000
_cell.length_c   1.000
_cell.angle_alpha   90.00
_cell.angle_beta   90.00
_cell.angle_gamma   90.00
#
_symmetry.space_group_name_H-M   'P 1'
#
loop_
_entity.id
_entity.type
_entity.pdbx_description
1 polymer ?
#
loop_
_entity_poly.entity_id
_entity_poly.type
_entity_poly.pdbx_seq_one_letter_code
_entity_poly.pdbx_strand_id
1 'polypeptide(L)'
;MKKLVVAIGIVLLWNACKFNNNEKVLPILGSRRAVTKVVNGQTVTDTVYQTIPAIKYINQYGDSINDKNLDGNIYVADFFFTTCPSICPIMQRNMLNVYNAFKDSTGFKIVSYTIDPQHDSIPVLKRYADKLGINGNTWWLLQGHKDETYQVAKSYLVSVQEKNPAGEYIHDGYFILIDKKKRIRGTYDGTNPDEVKKLIADIKILKAEPVI
;
A
#
# COMPACT_ATOMS: atom_id res chain seq x y z
N MET A 1 -8.33 63.31 -19.18
CA MET A 1 -8.56 62.45 -18.00
C MET A 1 -9.31 61.13 -18.31
N LYS A 2 -9.80 60.88 -19.55
CA LYS A 2 -10.52 59.63 -19.90
C LYS A 2 -9.63 58.46 -20.42
N LYS A 3 -8.35 58.70 -20.68
CA LYS A 3 -7.42 57.67 -21.22
C LYS A 3 -6.63 56.88 -20.16
N LEU A 4 -6.66 57.33 -18.90
CA LEU A 4 -5.89 56.70 -17.81
C LEU A 4 -6.66 55.57 -17.09
N VAL A 5 -7.99 55.56 -17.20
CA VAL A 5 -8.86 54.55 -16.52
C VAL A 5 -8.91 53.22 -17.27
N VAL A 6 -8.66 53.21 -18.58
CA VAL A 6 -8.72 51.98 -19.41
C VAL A 6 -7.47 51.09 -19.24
N ALA A 7 -6.30 51.68 -18.90
CA ALA A 7 -5.06 50.96 -18.72
C ALA A 7 -5.01 50.13 -17.43
N ILE A 8 -5.71 50.57 -16.37
CA ILE A 8 -5.73 49.89 -15.06
C ILE A 8 -6.65 48.65 -15.07
N GLY A 9 -7.70 48.67 -15.90
CA GLY A 9 -8.64 47.54 -16.00
C GLY A 9 -8.07 46.29 -16.67
N ILE A 10 -7.06 46.43 -17.53
CA ILE A 10 -6.48 45.27 -18.30
C ILE A 10 -5.44 44.50 -17.49
N VAL A 11 -4.78 45.13 -16.51
CA VAL A 11 -3.75 44.48 -15.67
C VAL A 11 -4.36 43.55 -14.60
N LEU A 12 -5.62 43.74 -14.22
CA LEU A 12 -6.30 42.93 -13.22
C LEU A 12 -6.87 41.61 -13.74
N LEU A 13 -6.95 41.43 -15.07
CA LEU A 13 -7.48 40.20 -15.67
C LEU A 13 -6.42 39.09 -15.91
N TRP A 14 -5.13 39.36 -15.71
CA TRP A 14 -4.05 38.38 -15.96
C TRP A 14 -3.66 37.54 -14.77
N ASN A 15 -4.22 37.76 -13.59
CA ASN A 15 -3.92 36.98 -12.40
C ASN A 15 -4.95 35.86 -12.09
N ALA A 16 -5.97 35.66 -12.91
CA ALA A 16 -7.06 34.74 -12.63
C ALA A 16 -6.83 33.27 -13.18
N CYS A 17 -5.70 32.97 -13.83
CA CYS A 17 -5.47 31.67 -14.45
C CYS A 17 -4.17 31.02 -13.97
N LYS A 18 -3.99 30.79 -12.66
CA LYS A 18 -2.96 29.89 -12.12
C LYS A 18 -3.45 29.09 -10.91
N PHE A 19 -4.64 28.51 -11.02
CA PHE A 19 -5.05 27.44 -10.12
C PHE A 19 -5.32 26.18 -10.97
N ASN A 20 -4.28 25.70 -11.64
CA ASN A 20 -4.30 24.36 -12.22
C ASN A 20 -3.42 23.47 -11.30
N ASN A 21 -3.87 23.26 -10.07
CA ASN A 21 -3.36 22.19 -9.25
C ASN A 21 -3.88 20.86 -9.84
N ASN A 22 -3.25 20.40 -10.90
CA ASN A 22 -3.28 19.00 -11.30
C ASN A 22 -2.44 18.20 -10.27
N GLU A 23 -2.81 18.28 -8.99
CA GLU A 23 -2.29 17.33 -8.01
C GLU A 23 -2.79 15.95 -8.46
N LYS A 24 -1.87 15.13 -8.91
CA LYS A 24 -2.16 13.75 -9.32
C LYS A 24 -2.67 13.01 -8.10
N VAL A 25 -3.97 12.75 -8.06
CA VAL A 25 -4.62 11.96 -7.02
C VAL A 25 -4.65 10.51 -7.48
N LEU A 26 -4.20 9.58 -6.64
CA LEU A 26 -4.25 8.16 -6.98
C LEU A 26 -5.68 7.62 -6.90
N PRO A 27 -6.06 6.66 -7.77
CA PRO A 27 -7.37 6.02 -7.71
C PRO A 27 -7.55 5.24 -6.39
N ILE A 28 -8.81 4.98 -6.02
CA ILE A 28 -9.17 4.01 -4.99
C ILE A 28 -9.66 2.76 -5.71
N LEU A 29 -9.00 1.64 -5.46
CA LEU A 29 -9.31 0.35 -6.07
C LEU A 29 -10.17 -0.52 -5.12
N GLY A 30 -10.76 -1.58 -5.66
CA GLY A 30 -11.64 -2.49 -4.93
C GLY A 30 -13.11 -2.12 -5.04
N SER A 31 -13.95 -2.84 -4.30
CA SER A 31 -15.39 -2.64 -4.33
C SER A 31 -15.80 -1.32 -3.64
N ARG A 32 -16.89 -0.73 -4.12
CA ARG A 32 -17.48 0.46 -3.51
C ARG A 32 -19.00 0.34 -3.53
N ARG A 33 -19.66 0.93 -2.52
CA ARG A 33 -21.12 0.97 -2.45
C ARG A 33 -21.60 2.37 -2.08
N ALA A 34 -22.74 2.78 -2.64
CA ALA A 34 -23.42 3.97 -2.20
C ALA A 34 -24.15 3.69 -0.88
N VAL A 35 -24.03 4.61 0.08
CA VAL A 35 -24.74 4.56 1.35
C VAL A 35 -25.47 5.88 1.53
N THR A 36 -26.78 5.81 1.69
CA THR A 36 -27.62 6.99 1.93
C THR A 36 -27.78 7.20 3.43
N LYS A 37 -27.53 8.43 3.89
CA LYS A 37 -27.73 8.86 5.28
C LYS A 37 -28.49 10.17 5.32
N VAL A 38 -29.24 10.39 6.40
CA VAL A 38 -29.90 11.68 6.65
C VAL A 38 -29.00 12.54 7.54
N VAL A 39 -28.60 13.71 7.05
CA VAL A 39 -27.80 14.69 7.79
C VAL A 39 -28.58 16.00 7.80
N ASN A 40 -28.90 16.51 8.98
CA ASN A 40 -29.69 17.75 9.16
C ASN A 40 -31.01 17.76 8.36
N GLY A 41 -31.72 16.60 8.32
CA GLY A 41 -32.98 16.47 7.59
C GLY A 41 -32.87 16.33 6.07
N GLN A 42 -31.64 16.36 5.51
CA GLN A 42 -31.39 16.17 4.08
C GLN A 42 -30.81 14.78 3.81
N THR A 43 -31.28 14.14 2.76
CA THR A 43 -30.75 12.86 2.29
C THR A 43 -29.44 13.08 1.53
N VAL A 44 -28.35 12.57 2.07
CA VAL A 44 -27.01 12.63 1.46
C VAL A 44 -26.58 11.22 1.08
N THR A 45 -26.12 11.04 -0.16
CA THR A 45 -25.52 9.77 -0.61
C THR A 45 -24.00 9.89 -0.52
N ASP A 46 -23.38 8.95 0.18
CA ASP A 46 -21.94 8.85 0.37
C ASP A 46 -21.41 7.55 -0.27
N THR A 47 -20.11 7.51 -0.61
CA THR A 47 -19.47 6.31 -1.16
C THR A 47 -18.60 5.66 -0.10
N VAL A 48 -18.91 4.42 0.24
CA VAL A 48 -18.09 3.59 1.13
C VAL A 48 -17.21 2.67 0.27
N TYR A 49 -15.91 2.78 0.45
CA TYR A 49 -14.91 1.97 -0.24
C TYR A 49 -14.54 0.74 0.59
N GLN A 50 -14.13 -0.32 -0.10
CA GLN A 50 -13.49 -1.47 0.53
C GLN A 50 -12.22 -1.03 1.27
N THR A 51 -12.03 -1.57 2.46
CA THR A 51 -10.82 -1.38 3.27
C THR A 51 -10.22 -2.73 3.65
N ILE A 52 -8.92 -2.73 3.92
CA ILE A 52 -8.25 -3.92 4.45
C ILE A 52 -8.81 -4.20 5.86
N PRO A 53 -9.18 -5.45 6.15
CA PRO A 53 -9.72 -5.84 7.45
C PRO A 53 -8.68 -5.74 8.57
N ALA A 54 -9.14 -5.80 9.81
CA ALA A 54 -8.27 -5.92 10.97
C ALA A 54 -7.39 -7.17 10.87
N ILE A 55 -6.13 -7.05 11.26
CA ILE A 55 -5.13 -8.12 11.21
C ILE A 55 -4.59 -8.43 12.61
N LYS A 56 -4.09 -9.68 12.78
CA LYS A 56 -3.36 -10.08 13.99
C LYS A 56 -2.27 -11.07 13.59
N TYR A 57 -1.03 -10.63 13.61
CA TYR A 57 0.15 -11.37 13.17
C TYR A 57 1.31 -11.20 14.15
N ILE A 58 2.38 -11.96 13.94
CA ILE A 58 3.64 -11.81 14.68
C ILE A 58 4.72 -11.45 13.65
N ASN A 59 5.55 -10.46 13.94
CA ASN A 59 6.64 -10.06 13.05
C ASN A 59 7.91 -10.93 13.28
N GLN A 60 8.93 -10.72 12.47
CA GLN A 60 10.23 -11.41 12.54
C GLN A 60 10.99 -11.18 13.87
N TYR A 61 10.55 -10.25 14.70
CA TYR A 61 11.15 -9.97 16.02
C TYR A 61 10.36 -10.60 17.16
N GLY A 62 9.21 -11.24 16.89
CA GLY A 62 8.32 -11.81 17.89
C GLY A 62 7.28 -10.82 18.43
N ASP A 63 7.20 -9.60 17.87
CA ASP A 63 6.22 -8.61 18.31
C ASP A 63 4.85 -8.91 17.70
N SER A 64 3.80 -8.72 18.49
CA SER A 64 2.41 -8.81 18.03
C SER A 64 2.07 -7.57 17.22
N ILE A 65 1.70 -7.76 15.96
CA ILE A 65 1.30 -6.72 15.00
C ILE A 65 -0.19 -6.83 14.73
N ASN A 66 -0.89 -5.73 14.88
CA ASN A 66 -2.31 -5.63 14.57
C ASN A 66 -2.58 -4.37 13.72
N ASP A 67 -3.83 -4.18 13.32
CA ASP A 67 -4.25 -3.07 12.48
C ASP A 67 -3.96 -1.68 13.07
N LYS A 68 -3.91 -1.54 14.41
CA LYS A 68 -3.54 -0.28 15.08
C LYS A 68 -2.08 0.11 14.85
N ASN A 69 -1.19 -0.87 14.66
CA ASN A 69 0.22 -0.61 14.34
C ASN A 69 0.39 0.00 12.93
N LEU A 70 -0.64 -0.14 12.07
CA LEU A 70 -0.68 0.43 10.73
C LEU A 70 -1.47 1.75 10.67
N ASP A 71 -2.14 2.16 11.74
CA ASP A 71 -2.94 3.39 11.76
C ASP A 71 -2.06 4.62 11.47
N GLY A 72 -2.56 5.49 10.60
CA GLY A 72 -1.85 6.70 10.17
C GLY A 72 -0.67 6.46 9.22
N ASN A 73 -0.36 5.19 8.87
CA ASN A 73 0.69 4.86 7.93
C ASN A 73 0.11 4.59 6.53
N ILE A 74 0.87 5.00 5.51
CA ILE A 74 0.80 4.44 4.17
C ILE A 74 1.67 3.20 4.18
N TYR A 75 1.24 2.12 3.53
CA TYR A 75 2.07 0.93 3.48
C TYR A 75 1.97 0.17 2.16
N VAL A 76 3.01 -0.60 1.88
CA VAL A 76 3.05 -1.55 0.77
C VAL A 76 2.90 -2.96 1.36
N ALA A 77 1.99 -3.75 0.80
CA ALA A 77 1.80 -5.15 1.18
C ALA A 77 2.23 -6.09 0.05
N ASP A 78 2.78 -7.24 0.41
CA ASP A 78 3.02 -8.37 -0.49
C ASP A 78 2.85 -9.73 0.23
N PHE A 79 2.78 -10.79 -0.57
CA PHE A 79 2.66 -12.17 -0.10
C PHE A 79 3.85 -12.97 -0.61
N PHE A 80 4.49 -13.73 0.27
CA PHE A 80 5.72 -14.45 -0.05
C PHE A 80 5.86 -15.74 0.76
N PHE A 81 6.90 -16.51 0.50
CA PHE A 81 7.39 -17.55 1.40
C PHE A 81 8.91 -17.72 1.20
N THR A 82 9.62 -18.09 2.28
CA THR A 82 11.09 -18.02 2.30
C THR A 82 11.76 -19.04 1.39
N THR A 83 11.07 -20.12 1.06
CA THR A 83 11.56 -21.22 0.19
C THR A 83 11.13 -21.11 -1.27
N CYS A 84 10.51 -20.00 -1.67
CA CYS A 84 10.08 -19.78 -3.05
C CYS A 84 11.28 -19.80 -4.00
N PRO A 85 11.31 -20.67 -5.01
CA PRO A 85 12.45 -20.76 -5.93
C PRO A 85 12.37 -19.83 -7.13
N SER A 86 11.23 -19.17 -7.34
CA SER A 86 10.93 -18.47 -8.60
C SER A 86 10.83 -16.95 -8.45
N ILE A 87 9.64 -16.43 -8.20
CA ILE A 87 9.39 -14.97 -8.25
C ILE A 87 9.79 -14.22 -6.98
N CYS A 88 9.70 -14.84 -5.78
CA CYS A 88 9.98 -14.13 -4.54
C CYS A 88 11.40 -13.54 -4.45
N PRO A 89 12.48 -14.22 -4.91
CA PRO A 89 13.80 -13.61 -4.90
C PRO A 89 13.89 -12.32 -5.74
N ILE A 90 13.15 -12.25 -6.84
CA ILE A 90 13.08 -11.06 -7.70
C ILE A 90 12.28 -9.97 -7.00
N MET A 91 11.09 -10.32 -6.48
CA MET A 91 10.22 -9.41 -5.74
C MET A 91 10.94 -8.81 -4.53
N GLN A 92 11.60 -9.63 -3.70
CA GLN A 92 12.27 -9.14 -2.50
C GLN A 92 13.43 -8.20 -2.85
N ARG A 93 14.18 -8.46 -3.92
CA ARG A 93 15.20 -7.54 -4.43
C ARG A 93 14.60 -6.20 -4.87
N ASN A 94 13.46 -6.24 -5.53
CA ASN A 94 12.72 -5.06 -5.95
C ASN A 94 12.10 -4.32 -4.76
N MET A 95 11.59 -5.04 -3.75
CA MET A 95 11.08 -4.44 -2.50
C MET A 95 12.20 -3.74 -1.71
N LEU A 96 13.45 -4.21 -1.79
CA LEU A 96 14.60 -3.51 -1.20
C LEU A 96 14.78 -2.10 -1.79
N ASN A 97 14.43 -1.87 -3.06
CA ASN A 97 14.46 -0.52 -3.63
C ASN A 97 13.41 0.39 -2.96
N VAL A 98 12.20 -0.14 -2.69
CA VAL A 98 11.17 0.57 -1.95
C VAL A 98 11.63 0.83 -0.51
N TYR A 99 12.15 -0.20 0.18
CA TYR A 99 12.68 -0.08 1.53
C TYR A 99 13.75 1.00 1.63
N ASN A 100 14.76 0.97 0.76
CA ASN A 100 15.85 1.94 0.77
C ASN A 100 15.38 3.38 0.49
N ALA A 101 14.32 3.54 -0.31
CA ALA A 101 13.74 4.85 -0.59
C ALA A 101 12.97 5.45 0.61
N PHE A 102 12.49 4.60 1.54
CA PHE A 102 11.56 5.05 2.60
C PHE A 102 11.90 4.57 4.01
N LYS A 103 13.00 3.81 4.24
CA LYS A 103 13.36 3.23 5.56
C LYS A 103 13.47 4.27 6.68
N ASP A 104 13.88 5.50 6.35
CA ASP A 104 14.01 6.61 7.29
C ASP A 104 12.80 7.55 7.28
N SER A 105 11.74 7.19 6.53
CA SER A 105 10.52 7.99 6.40
C SER A 105 9.52 7.68 7.51
N THR A 106 8.99 8.71 8.18
CA THR A 106 7.83 8.56 9.06
C THR A 106 6.56 8.31 8.28
N GLY A 107 5.61 7.59 8.88
CA GLY A 107 4.29 7.33 8.28
C GLY A 107 4.29 6.37 7.08
N PHE A 108 5.33 5.51 6.98
CA PHE A 108 5.43 4.49 5.94
C PHE A 108 5.85 3.14 6.52
N LYS A 109 5.27 2.05 5.98
CA LYS A 109 5.58 0.67 6.32
C LYS A 109 5.63 -0.23 5.09
N ILE A 110 6.31 -1.38 5.23
CA ILE A 110 6.21 -2.52 4.32
C ILE A 110 5.74 -3.72 5.15
N VAL A 111 4.80 -4.48 4.62
CA VAL A 111 4.16 -5.58 5.32
C VAL A 111 4.12 -6.79 4.40
N SER A 112 5.01 -7.75 4.63
CA SER A 112 5.10 -8.98 3.85
C SER A 112 4.51 -10.15 4.64
N TYR A 113 3.44 -10.75 4.11
CA TYR A 113 2.73 -11.87 4.73
C TYR A 113 3.28 -13.20 4.22
N THR A 114 3.78 -14.07 5.11
CA THR A 114 4.11 -15.43 4.65
C THR A 114 2.85 -16.24 4.40
N ILE A 115 2.83 -16.95 3.25
CA ILE A 115 1.77 -17.90 2.90
C ILE A 115 2.10 -19.34 3.31
N ASP A 116 3.31 -19.58 3.84
CA ASP A 116 3.76 -20.86 4.39
C ASP A 116 4.19 -20.77 5.87
N PRO A 117 3.27 -20.42 6.78
CA PRO A 117 3.61 -20.18 8.19
C PRO A 117 4.10 -21.43 8.93
N GLN A 118 3.90 -22.63 8.39
CA GLN A 118 4.42 -23.87 8.97
C GLN A 118 5.94 -23.97 8.80
N HIS A 119 6.47 -23.55 7.65
CA HIS A 119 7.90 -23.47 7.39
C HIS A 119 8.51 -22.17 7.92
N ASP A 120 7.85 -21.07 7.67
CA ASP A 120 8.33 -19.72 7.94
C ASP A 120 8.06 -19.30 9.40
N SER A 121 8.65 -20.03 10.34
CA SER A 121 8.61 -19.68 11.76
C SER A 121 9.33 -18.34 12.03
N ILE A 122 9.07 -17.71 13.18
CA ILE A 122 9.70 -16.41 13.55
C ILE A 122 11.23 -16.45 13.42
N PRO A 123 11.95 -17.49 13.89
CA PRO A 123 13.40 -17.58 13.68
C PRO A 123 13.80 -17.70 12.19
N VAL A 124 12.96 -18.32 11.35
CA VAL A 124 13.20 -18.41 9.90
C VAL A 124 13.04 -17.04 9.27
N LEU A 125 11.93 -16.34 9.58
CA LEU A 125 11.67 -14.98 9.10
C LEU A 125 12.76 -14.00 9.56
N LYS A 126 13.26 -14.14 10.78
CA LYS A 126 14.36 -13.30 11.28
C LYS A 126 15.64 -13.51 10.48
N ARG A 127 16.05 -14.77 10.24
CA ARG A 127 17.22 -15.06 9.39
C ARG A 127 17.03 -14.55 7.96
N TYR A 128 15.81 -14.63 7.43
CA TYR A 128 15.49 -14.13 6.09
C TYR A 128 15.62 -12.61 6.03
N ALA A 129 15.10 -11.91 7.04
CA ALA A 129 15.26 -10.46 7.19
C ALA A 129 16.73 -10.03 7.27
N ASP A 130 17.54 -10.77 8.06
CA ASP A 130 18.98 -10.51 8.19
C ASP A 130 19.72 -10.70 6.87
N LYS A 131 19.37 -11.74 6.11
CA LYS A 131 19.94 -12.01 4.78
C LYS A 131 19.59 -10.89 3.77
N LEU A 132 18.40 -10.30 3.89
CA LEU A 132 17.98 -9.16 3.07
C LEU A 132 18.62 -7.84 3.54
N GLY A 133 19.23 -7.79 4.71
CA GLY A 133 19.80 -6.58 5.30
C GLY A 133 18.74 -5.59 5.79
N ILE A 134 17.51 -6.06 6.05
CA ILE A 134 16.44 -5.22 6.59
C ILE A 134 16.47 -5.26 8.13
N ASN A 135 16.29 -4.09 8.72
CA ASN A 135 16.26 -3.94 10.18
C ASN A 135 15.26 -2.86 10.61
N GLY A 136 15.05 -2.74 11.90
CA GLY A 136 14.12 -1.75 12.46
C GLY A 136 12.64 -2.07 12.15
N ASN A 137 11.81 -1.04 12.23
CA ASN A 137 10.35 -1.19 12.22
C ASN A 137 9.68 -0.74 10.92
N THR A 138 10.44 -0.56 9.84
CA THR A 138 9.86 -0.12 8.56
C THR A 138 9.33 -1.28 7.74
N TRP A 139 9.98 -2.44 7.80
CA TRP A 139 9.58 -3.64 7.05
C TRP A 139 9.35 -4.82 7.99
N TRP A 140 8.10 -5.29 8.04
CA TRP A 140 7.68 -6.45 8.83
C TRP A 140 7.43 -7.65 7.92
N LEU A 141 8.05 -8.78 8.27
CA LEU A 141 7.74 -10.10 7.74
C LEU A 141 6.80 -10.76 8.73
N LEU A 142 5.56 -11.02 8.32
CA LEU A 142 4.47 -11.40 9.21
C LEU A 142 4.12 -12.88 9.10
N GLN A 143 4.07 -13.55 10.25
CA GLN A 143 3.54 -14.90 10.42
C GLN A 143 2.18 -14.84 11.11
N GLY A 144 1.19 -15.55 10.58
CA GLY A 144 -0.13 -15.74 11.15
C GLY A 144 -0.70 -17.10 10.82
N HIS A 145 -2.00 -17.29 11.06
CA HIS A 145 -2.67 -18.51 10.63
C HIS A 145 -2.84 -18.54 9.10
N LYS A 146 -2.59 -19.72 8.51
CA LYS A 146 -2.63 -19.91 7.05
C LYS A 146 -3.95 -19.45 6.44
N ASP A 147 -5.07 -19.95 6.98
CA ASP A 147 -6.40 -19.64 6.44
C ASP A 147 -6.75 -18.14 6.54
N GLU A 148 -6.37 -17.51 7.66
CA GLU A 148 -6.54 -16.07 7.85
C GLU A 148 -5.69 -15.28 6.82
N THR A 149 -4.45 -15.69 6.57
CA THR A 149 -3.58 -15.07 5.58
C THR A 149 -4.17 -15.17 4.18
N TYR A 150 -4.77 -16.30 3.83
CA TYR A 150 -5.42 -16.49 2.53
C TYR A 150 -6.69 -15.63 2.38
N GLN A 151 -7.45 -15.44 3.46
CA GLN A 151 -8.60 -14.51 3.43
C GLN A 151 -8.14 -13.05 3.35
N VAL A 152 -7.07 -12.71 4.08
CA VAL A 152 -6.47 -11.36 4.02
C VAL A 152 -5.96 -11.08 2.60
N ALA A 153 -5.29 -12.03 1.93
CA ALA A 153 -4.83 -11.88 0.55
C ALA A 153 -5.97 -11.50 -0.41
N LYS A 154 -7.13 -12.13 -0.29
CA LYS A 154 -8.33 -11.77 -1.09
C LYS A 154 -8.75 -10.32 -0.87
N SER A 155 -8.61 -9.81 0.36
CA SER A 155 -8.93 -8.41 0.67
C SER A 155 -7.97 -7.42 0.02
N TYR A 156 -6.74 -7.85 -0.26
CA TYR A 156 -5.73 -7.12 -1.04
C TYR A 156 -5.89 -7.32 -2.56
N LEU A 157 -6.90 -8.06 -3.01
CA LEU A 157 -7.12 -8.44 -4.42
C LEU A 157 -5.97 -9.31 -4.98
N VAL A 158 -5.32 -10.09 -4.12
CA VAL A 158 -4.24 -11.02 -4.46
C VAL A 158 -4.76 -12.44 -4.41
N SER A 159 -4.48 -13.22 -5.46
CA SER A 159 -4.76 -14.64 -5.49
C SER A 159 -3.61 -15.40 -4.80
N VAL A 160 -3.97 -16.21 -3.83
CA VAL A 160 -3.07 -17.18 -3.19
C VAL A 160 -3.76 -18.53 -3.23
N GLN A 161 -3.09 -19.52 -3.78
CA GLN A 161 -3.59 -20.89 -3.87
C GLN A 161 -2.68 -21.83 -3.09
N GLU A 162 -3.26 -22.91 -2.61
CA GLU A 162 -2.49 -24.00 -2.02
C GLU A 162 -1.57 -24.64 -3.06
N LYS A 163 -0.65 -25.45 -2.55
CA LYS A 163 0.30 -26.20 -3.38
C LYS A 163 -0.44 -26.93 -4.50
N ASN A 164 0.03 -26.73 -5.72
CA ASN A 164 -0.41 -27.51 -6.86
C ASN A 164 0.00 -29.01 -6.67
N PRO A 165 -0.41 -29.92 -7.54
CA PRO A 165 0.01 -31.33 -7.47
C PRO A 165 1.53 -31.54 -7.49
N ALA A 166 2.31 -30.56 -8.00
CA ALA A 166 3.77 -30.57 -7.96
C ALA A 166 4.35 -30.06 -6.61
N GLY A 167 3.50 -29.68 -5.66
CA GLY A 167 3.91 -29.18 -4.35
C GLY A 167 4.31 -27.72 -4.31
N GLU A 168 3.99 -26.93 -5.34
CA GLU A 168 4.34 -25.52 -5.44
C GLU A 168 3.18 -24.62 -5.04
N TYR A 169 3.44 -23.60 -4.21
CA TYR A 169 2.50 -22.51 -3.95
C TYR A 169 2.36 -21.63 -5.18
N ILE A 170 1.13 -21.25 -5.49
CA ILE A 170 0.83 -20.26 -6.53
C ILE A 170 0.34 -19.00 -5.84
N HIS A 171 1.01 -17.89 -6.09
CA HIS A 171 0.57 -16.57 -5.65
C HIS A 171 0.91 -15.52 -6.70
N ASP A 172 0.08 -14.47 -6.74
CA ASP A 172 0.35 -13.31 -7.59
C ASP A 172 1.56 -12.53 -7.06
N GLY A 173 2.42 -12.09 -7.98
CA GLY A 173 3.65 -11.34 -7.68
C GLY A 173 3.43 -9.85 -7.50
N TYR A 174 2.33 -9.40 -6.88
CA TYR A 174 1.98 -7.98 -6.78
C TYR A 174 2.44 -7.33 -5.48
N PHE A 175 2.82 -6.04 -5.59
CA PHE A 175 2.93 -5.08 -4.50
C PHE A 175 1.68 -4.21 -4.47
N ILE A 176 1.05 -4.11 -3.30
CA ILE A 176 -0.21 -3.40 -3.12
C ILE A 176 0.02 -2.18 -2.26
N LEU A 177 -0.27 -0.98 -2.80
CA LEU A 177 -0.15 0.29 -2.10
C LEU A 177 -1.43 0.62 -1.34
N ILE A 178 -1.32 0.87 -0.05
CA ILE A 178 -2.44 1.12 0.86
C ILE A 178 -2.30 2.51 1.51
N ASP A 179 -3.40 3.25 1.58
CA ASP A 179 -3.44 4.57 2.22
C ASP A 179 -3.72 4.50 3.75
N LYS A 180 -3.66 5.65 4.40
CA LYS A 180 -3.91 5.81 5.84
C LYS A 180 -5.33 5.42 6.27
N LYS A 181 -6.28 5.32 5.33
CA LYS A 181 -7.66 4.83 5.56
C LYS A 181 -7.83 3.35 5.20
N LYS A 182 -6.72 2.62 5.02
CA LYS A 182 -6.68 1.19 4.67
C LYS A 182 -7.35 0.86 3.33
N ARG A 183 -7.36 1.80 2.37
CA ARG A 183 -7.90 1.62 1.01
C ARG A 183 -6.77 1.30 0.04
N ILE A 184 -7.05 0.44 -0.94
CA ILE A 184 -6.08 0.10 -2.00
C ILE A 184 -5.98 1.30 -2.96
N ARG A 185 -4.74 1.77 -3.20
CA ARG A 185 -4.45 2.91 -4.07
C ARG A 185 -3.65 2.55 -5.33
N GLY A 186 -3.14 1.32 -5.39
CA GLY A 186 -2.44 0.79 -6.56
C GLY A 186 -2.02 -0.66 -6.37
N THR A 187 -1.84 -1.35 -7.49
CA THR A 187 -1.25 -2.68 -7.60
C THR A 187 -0.14 -2.61 -8.64
N TYR A 188 0.99 -3.25 -8.35
CA TYR A 188 2.21 -3.16 -9.16
C TYR A 188 2.83 -4.54 -9.27
N ASP A 189 3.27 -4.93 -10.46
CA ASP A 189 4.02 -6.17 -10.64
C ASP A 189 5.37 -6.05 -9.92
N GLY A 190 5.53 -6.79 -8.82
CA GLY A 190 6.73 -6.81 -7.99
C GLY A 190 7.95 -7.41 -8.69
N THR A 191 7.75 -8.12 -9.80
CA THR A 191 8.84 -8.67 -10.61
C THR A 191 9.37 -7.67 -11.65
N ASN A 192 8.58 -6.61 -11.96
CA ASN A 192 8.90 -5.61 -12.97
C ASN A 192 9.54 -4.36 -12.35
N PRO A 193 10.83 -4.06 -12.62
CA PRO A 193 11.51 -2.88 -12.06
C PRO A 193 10.86 -1.54 -12.40
N ASP A 194 10.20 -1.41 -13.55
CA ASP A 194 9.56 -0.15 -13.96
C ASP A 194 8.24 0.08 -13.20
N GLU A 195 7.47 -0.98 -12.92
CA GLU A 195 6.31 -0.91 -12.03
C GLU A 195 6.74 -0.55 -10.59
N VAL A 196 7.90 -1.05 -10.13
CA VAL A 196 8.45 -0.70 -8.82
C VAL A 196 8.90 0.78 -8.75
N LYS A 197 9.50 1.32 -9.82
CA LYS A 197 9.79 2.77 -9.91
C LYS A 197 8.51 3.60 -9.84
N LYS A 198 7.45 3.15 -10.53
CA LYS A 198 6.14 3.79 -10.49
C LYS A 198 5.54 3.73 -9.08
N LEU A 199 5.61 2.57 -8.40
CA LEU A 199 5.19 2.44 -7.00
C LEU A 199 5.89 3.48 -6.10
N ILE A 200 7.23 3.62 -6.22
CA ILE A 200 8.00 4.60 -5.44
C ILE A 200 7.52 6.03 -5.71
N ALA A 201 7.22 6.37 -6.96
CA ALA A 201 6.67 7.67 -7.32
C ALA A 201 5.26 7.89 -6.75
N ASP A 202 4.39 6.88 -6.85
CA ASP A 202 3.02 6.93 -6.37
C ASP A 202 2.94 6.96 -4.82
N ILE A 203 3.88 6.32 -4.09
CA ILE A 203 4.03 6.50 -2.63
C ILE A 203 4.29 7.97 -2.28
N LYS A 204 5.17 8.67 -3.03
CA LYS A 204 5.45 10.10 -2.79
C LYS A 204 4.22 10.96 -3.01
N ILE A 205 3.45 10.68 -4.07
CA ILE A 205 2.18 11.36 -4.35
C ILE A 205 1.21 11.13 -3.19
N LEU A 206 1.02 9.87 -2.77
CA LEU A 206 0.09 9.52 -1.70
C LEU A 206 0.49 10.13 -0.34
N LYS A 207 1.80 10.30 -0.06
CA LYS A 207 2.29 10.98 1.14
C LYS A 207 1.95 12.48 1.13
N ALA A 208 1.88 13.09 -0.04
CA ALA A 208 1.54 14.51 -0.21
C ALA A 208 0.02 14.75 -0.26
N GLU A 209 -0.80 13.71 -0.53
CA GLU A 209 -2.25 13.85 -0.56
C GLU A 209 -2.80 14.29 0.81
N PRO A 210 -3.71 15.27 0.84
CA PRO A 210 -4.43 15.60 2.07
C PRO A 210 -5.23 14.39 2.55
N VAL A 211 -5.32 14.20 3.86
CA VAL A 211 -6.15 13.14 4.46
C VAL A 211 -7.61 13.53 4.30
N ILE A 212 -8.23 13.15 3.18
CA ILE A 212 -9.64 13.38 2.87
C ILE A 212 -10.50 12.31 3.55
#